data_a6b538ba8dcf77c9aceeb196fbafc834
#
_entry.id   a6b538ba8dcf77c9aceeb196fbafc834
#
_cell.length_a   1.000
_cell.length_b   1.000
_cell.length_c   1.000
_cell.angle_alpha   90.00
_cell.angle_beta   90.00
_cell.angle_gamma   90.00
#
_symmetry.space_group_name_H-M   'P 1'
#
loop_
_entity.id
_entity.type
_entity.pdbx_description
1 polymer ?
#
loop_
_entity_poly.entity_id
_entity_poly.type
_entity_poly.pdbx_seq_one_letter_code
_entity_poly.pdbx_strand_id
1 'polypeptide(L)'
;MDDTITIALCCIAKDENPYFEEWLNHYKNIGFDKFIIYDNNSSPSIIRYFTDNNISTKNITIINWTDEEFGSQSRAYLDCCQKYSDFNYIAFFDLDEFYMSKSMNVKEDLKSLDYPDGLGIYWRIYGKS
;
A
#
# COMPACT_ATOMS: atom_id res chain seq x y z
N MET A 1 -3.09 19.47 -13.47
CA MET A 1 -3.25 19.37 -12.32
C MET A 1 -3.45 18.07 -11.64
N ASP A 2 -4.47 17.33 -11.93
CA ASP A 2 -4.67 16.09 -11.18
C ASP A 2 -3.54 15.13 -11.37
N ASP A 3 -2.95 15.10 -12.54
CA ASP A 3 -1.84 14.22 -12.83
C ASP A 3 -0.59 14.58 -12.06
N THR A 4 -0.56 15.74 -11.44
CA THR A 4 0.61 16.12 -10.65
C THR A 4 0.54 15.59 -9.23
N ILE A 5 -0.61 15.03 -8.81
CA ILE A 5 -0.75 14.49 -7.47
C ILE A 5 -0.09 13.13 -7.42
N THR A 6 0.71 12.91 -6.38
CA THR A 6 1.40 11.65 -6.19
C THR A 6 0.84 10.93 -4.97
N ILE A 7 0.58 9.65 -5.11
CA ILE A 7 -0.02 8.84 -4.06
C ILE A 7 0.80 7.58 -3.88
N ALA A 8 1.23 7.34 -2.65
CA ALA A 8 1.96 6.14 -2.30
C ALA A 8 1.09 5.21 -1.46
N LEU A 9 1.32 3.93 -1.57
CA LEU A 9 0.64 2.92 -0.77
C LEU A 9 1.68 2.18 0.05
N CYS A 10 1.43 2.08 1.34
CA CYS A 10 2.34 1.43 2.27
C CYS A 10 1.68 0.24 2.93
N CYS A 11 2.41 -0.84 3.09
CA CYS A 11 1.95 -1.96 3.90
C CYS A 11 3.12 -2.55 4.67
N ILE A 12 2.80 -3.28 5.74
CA ILE A 12 3.74 -4.15 6.43
C ILE A 12 3.19 -5.56 6.34
N ALA A 13 4.03 -6.52 6.02
CA ALA A 13 3.59 -7.89 5.79
C ALA A 13 4.57 -8.89 6.33
N LYS A 14 4.05 -10.01 6.82
CA LYS A 14 4.86 -11.15 7.26
C LYS A 14 4.20 -12.42 6.75
N ASP A 15 4.94 -13.16 5.92
CA ASP A 15 4.50 -14.46 5.41
C ASP A 15 3.17 -14.39 4.67
N GLU A 16 2.98 -13.32 3.88
CA GLU A 16 1.77 -13.14 3.07
C GLU A 16 2.08 -13.06 1.59
N ASN A 17 3.20 -13.59 1.17
CA ASN A 17 3.72 -13.45 -0.19
C ASN A 17 2.71 -13.76 -1.31
N PRO A 18 1.90 -14.83 -1.22
CA PRO A 18 1.01 -15.16 -2.35
C PRO A 18 -0.05 -14.10 -2.65
N TYR A 19 -0.28 -13.17 -1.75
CA TYR A 19 -1.33 -12.17 -1.94
C TYR A 19 -0.86 -10.91 -2.65
N PHE A 20 0.45 -10.74 -2.85
CA PHE A 20 0.99 -9.50 -3.39
C PHE A 20 0.58 -9.22 -4.82
N GLU A 21 0.54 -10.23 -5.66
CA GLU A 21 0.29 -10.00 -7.08
C GLU A 21 -1.09 -9.38 -7.31
N GLU A 22 -2.10 -9.94 -6.68
CA GLU A 22 -3.46 -9.42 -6.79
C GLU A 22 -3.57 -8.03 -6.19
N TRP A 23 -2.98 -7.83 -5.01
CA TRP A 23 -3.02 -6.56 -4.31
C TRP A 23 -2.34 -5.46 -5.12
N LEU A 24 -1.16 -5.73 -5.66
CA LEU A 24 -0.42 -4.76 -6.47
C LEU A 24 -1.19 -4.41 -7.74
N ASN A 25 -1.72 -5.43 -8.43
CA ASN A 25 -2.46 -5.19 -9.65
C ASN A 25 -3.69 -4.32 -9.39
N HIS A 26 -4.39 -4.59 -8.31
CA HIS A 26 -5.57 -3.81 -7.96
C HIS A 26 -5.20 -2.32 -7.77
N TYR A 27 -4.19 -2.06 -6.94
CA TYR A 27 -3.87 -0.68 -6.60
C TYR A 27 -3.16 0.07 -7.72
N LYS A 28 -2.40 -0.64 -8.56
CA LYS A 28 -1.87 -0.02 -9.78
C LYS A 28 -3.00 0.40 -10.71
N ASN A 29 -3.99 -0.45 -10.85
CA ASN A 29 -5.11 -0.17 -11.76
C ASN A 29 -5.94 1.02 -11.32
N ILE A 30 -6.06 1.27 -10.04
CA ILE A 30 -6.85 2.40 -9.57
C ILE A 30 -6.03 3.67 -9.33
N GLY A 31 -4.76 3.65 -9.70
CA GLY A 31 -4.00 4.90 -9.83
C GLY A 31 -2.95 5.22 -8.79
N PHE A 32 -2.53 4.24 -7.99
CA PHE A 32 -1.44 4.48 -7.06
C PHE A 32 -0.10 4.52 -7.80
N ASP A 33 0.78 5.43 -7.39
CA ASP A 33 2.03 5.71 -8.10
C ASP A 33 3.23 4.96 -7.55
N LYS A 34 3.23 4.67 -6.25
CA LYS A 34 4.38 4.11 -5.57
C LYS A 34 3.94 3.14 -4.49
N PHE A 35 4.69 2.07 -4.32
CA PHE A 35 4.39 1.06 -3.30
C PHE A 35 5.59 0.92 -2.37
N ILE A 36 5.35 0.99 -1.07
CA ILE A 36 6.38 0.87 -0.05
C ILE A 36 5.98 -0.30 0.83
N ILE A 37 6.77 -1.36 0.80
CA ILE A 37 6.43 -2.61 1.46
C ILE A 37 7.46 -2.87 2.54
N TYR A 38 6.99 -2.98 3.78
CA TYR A 38 7.83 -3.33 4.91
C TYR A 38 7.75 -4.83 5.11
N ASP A 39 8.87 -5.51 4.89
CA ASP A 39 8.96 -6.95 5.03
C ASP A 39 9.31 -7.28 6.47
N ASN A 40 8.35 -7.78 7.22
CA ASN A 40 8.52 -8.07 8.63
C ASN A 40 8.93 -9.53 8.82
N ASN A 41 10.15 -9.83 8.37
CA ASN A 41 10.76 -11.16 8.55
C ASN A 41 9.99 -12.28 7.83
N SER A 42 9.56 -12.03 6.60
CA SER A 42 8.90 -13.07 5.81
C SER A 42 9.90 -14.16 5.42
N SER A 43 9.43 -15.40 5.29
CA SER A 43 10.24 -16.53 4.86
C SER A 43 9.48 -17.33 3.78
N PRO A 44 9.92 -17.26 2.52
CA PRO A 44 11.04 -16.48 2.00
C PRO A 44 10.78 -14.98 2.07
N SER A 45 11.85 -14.20 1.95
CA SER A 45 11.70 -12.74 1.96
C SER A 45 10.83 -12.29 0.79
N ILE A 46 10.21 -11.12 0.96
CA ILE A 46 9.33 -10.60 -0.08
C ILE A 46 10.10 -10.40 -1.39
N ILE A 47 11.30 -9.84 -1.32
CA ILE A 47 12.09 -9.61 -2.54
C ILE A 47 12.45 -10.92 -3.22
N ARG A 48 12.72 -11.96 -2.46
CA ARG A 48 13.01 -13.28 -3.01
C ARG A 48 11.79 -13.84 -3.71
N TYR A 49 10.62 -13.70 -3.08
CA TYR A 49 9.38 -14.17 -3.68
C TYR A 49 9.09 -13.45 -5.00
N PHE A 50 9.30 -12.12 -5.02
CA PHE A 50 9.09 -11.35 -6.24
C PHE A 50 10.04 -11.82 -7.35
N THR A 51 11.31 -12.03 -7.00
CA THR A 51 12.29 -12.49 -7.97
C THR A 51 11.92 -13.87 -8.52
N ASP A 52 11.56 -14.79 -7.65
CA ASP A 52 11.26 -16.16 -8.03
C ASP A 52 9.99 -16.25 -8.87
N ASN A 53 9.08 -15.31 -8.72
CA ASN A 53 7.79 -15.32 -9.42
C ASN A 53 7.68 -14.27 -10.52
N ASN A 54 8.81 -13.65 -10.86
CA ASN A 54 8.87 -12.65 -11.94
C ASN A 54 7.92 -11.48 -11.72
N ILE A 55 7.76 -11.06 -10.46
CA ILE A 55 6.95 -9.87 -10.14
C ILE A 55 7.85 -8.65 -10.24
N SER A 56 7.47 -7.69 -11.09
CA SER A 56 8.25 -6.48 -11.29
C SER A 56 8.31 -5.64 -10.03
N THR A 57 9.50 -5.09 -9.74
CA THR A 57 9.67 -4.16 -8.62
C THR A 57 9.62 -2.70 -9.05
N LYS A 58 9.16 -2.45 -10.27
CA LYS A 58 9.06 -1.07 -10.74
C LYS A 58 8.11 -0.28 -9.84
N ASN A 59 8.59 0.86 -9.37
CA ASN A 59 7.86 1.73 -8.43
C ASN A 59 7.55 1.05 -7.10
N ILE A 60 8.34 0.04 -6.74
CA ILE A 60 8.17 -0.67 -5.48
C ILE A 60 9.49 -0.61 -4.70
N THR A 61 9.41 -0.22 -3.45
CA THR A 61 10.53 -0.28 -2.52
C THR A 61 10.18 -1.27 -1.42
N ILE A 62 11.07 -2.22 -1.19
CA ILE A 62 10.87 -3.23 -0.14
C ILE A 62 11.91 -2.97 0.94
N ILE A 63 11.45 -2.75 2.16
CA ILE A 63 12.29 -2.40 3.29
C ILE A 63 12.27 -3.55 4.29
N ASN A 64 13.44 -4.05 4.66
CA ASN A 64 13.52 -5.06 5.73
C ASN A 64 13.17 -4.41 7.05
N TRP A 65 12.21 -4.97 7.74
CA TRP A 65 11.72 -4.39 9.00
C TRP A 65 11.69 -5.50 10.04
N THR A 66 12.70 -5.52 10.89
CA THR A 66 12.88 -6.64 11.81
C THR A 66 12.16 -6.45 13.14
N ASP A 67 11.54 -5.30 13.35
CA ASP A 67 10.81 -4.99 14.57
C ASP A 67 9.56 -5.86 14.67
N GLU A 68 9.51 -6.76 15.64
CA GLU A 68 8.34 -7.60 15.87
C GLU A 68 7.70 -7.33 17.23
N GLU A 69 8.07 -6.22 17.86
CA GLU A 69 7.51 -5.83 19.13
C GLU A 69 6.10 -5.25 18.93
N PHE A 70 5.35 -5.24 20.02
CA PHE A 70 4.02 -4.64 19.97
C PHE A 70 4.12 -3.20 19.43
N GLY A 71 3.26 -2.86 18.49
CA GLY A 71 3.28 -1.54 17.87
C GLY A 71 4.18 -1.42 16.66
N SER A 72 4.75 -2.52 16.19
CA SER A 72 5.65 -2.53 15.03
C SER A 72 4.99 -1.91 13.79
N GLN A 73 3.72 -2.19 13.56
CA GLN A 73 3.01 -1.64 12.40
C GLN A 73 2.96 -0.11 12.48
N SER A 74 2.65 0.43 13.65
CA SER A 74 2.59 1.89 13.81
C SER A 74 3.95 2.52 13.57
N ARG A 75 5.02 1.88 14.05
CA ARG A 75 6.37 2.40 13.85
C ARG A 75 6.79 2.33 12.39
N ALA A 76 6.40 1.26 11.68
CA ALA A 76 6.68 1.15 10.25
C ALA A 76 5.95 2.24 9.47
N TYR A 77 4.70 2.47 9.79
CA TYR A 77 3.91 3.49 9.11
C TYR A 77 4.47 4.90 9.38
N LEU A 78 4.90 5.15 10.60
CA LEU A 78 5.53 6.43 10.91
C LEU A 78 6.84 6.60 10.15
N ASP A 79 7.64 5.54 10.07
CA ASP A 79 8.87 5.54 9.28
C ASP A 79 8.57 5.89 7.82
N CYS A 80 7.52 5.30 7.27
CA CYS A 80 7.11 5.55 5.90
C CYS A 80 6.72 7.01 5.70
N CYS A 81 5.91 7.56 6.62
CA CYS A 81 5.48 8.96 6.52
C CYS A 81 6.67 9.91 6.56
N GLN A 82 7.68 9.61 7.36
CA GLN A 82 8.86 10.45 7.45
C GLN A 82 9.73 10.35 6.21
N LYS A 83 9.92 9.15 5.69
CA LYS A 83 10.80 8.95 4.52
C LYS A 83 10.19 9.42 3.22
N TYR A 84 8.88 9.35 3.10
CA TYR A 84 8.19 9.63 1.84
C TYR A 84 7.25 10.83 1.96
N SER A 85 7.64 11.80 2.76
CA SER A 85 6.84 12.99 3.03
C SER A 85 6.63 13.89 1.82
N ASP A 86 7.38 13.65 0.73
CA ASP A 86 7.21 14.42 -0.49
C ASP A 86 6.04 13.92 -1.36
N PHE A 87 5.46 12.77 -1.04
CA PHE A 87 4.23 12.36 -1.70
C PHE A 87 3.05 13.17 -1.17
N ASN A 88 2.11 13.49 -2.05
CA ASN A 88 0.93 14.25 -1.64
C ASN A 88 0.05 13.46 -0.69
N TYR A 89 -0.07 12.14 -0.92
CA TYR A 89 -0.87 11.26 -0.08
C TYR A 89 -0.14 9.95 0.12
N ILE A 90 -0.29 9.39 1.31
CA ILE A 90 0.17 8.03 1.61
C ILE A 90 -1.01 7.28 2.20
N ALA A 91 -1.33 6.14 1.61
CA ALA A 91 -2.40 5.28 2.10
C ALA A 91 -1.81 4.04 2.74
N PHE A 92 -2.56 3.41 3.64
CA PHE A 92 -2.13 2.22 4.35
C PHE A 92 -3.24 1.18 4.25
N PHE A 93 -2.95 0.08 3.54
CA PHE A 93 -3.90 -1.01 3.39
C PHE A 93 -3.17 -2.33 3.58
N ASP A 94 -3.79 -3.24 4.33
CA ASP A 94 -3.28 -4.59 4.47
C ASP A 94 -3.49 -5.37 3.16
N LEU A 95 -2.81 -6.49 3.02
CA LEU A 95 -2.86 -7.28 1.79
C LEU A 95 -4.22 -7.92 1.53
N ASP A 96 -5.09 -7.95 2.53
CA ASP A 96 -6.44 -8.47 2.37
C ASP A 96 -7.48 -7.35 2.27
N GLU A 97 -7.03 -6.10 2.10
CA GLU A 97 -7.91 -4.96 1.99
C GLU A 97 -7.87 -4.41 0.56
N PHE A 98 -9.04 -4.18 -0.02
CA PHE A 98 -9.14 -3.69 -1.38
C PHE A 98 -10.08 -2.50 -1.43
N TYR A 99 -9.49 -1.32 -1.65
CA TYR A 99 -10.26 -0.09 -1.76
C TYR A 99 -11.11 -0.13 -3.03
N MET A 100 -12.39 0.19 -2.88
CA MET A 100 -13.33 0.20 -3.99
C MET A 100 -14.10 1.50 -4.00
N SER A 101 -14.32 2.06 -5.17
CA SER A 101 -15.13 3.25 -5.34
C SER A 101 -15.83 3.19 -6.68
N LYS A 102 -16.80 4.07 -6.89
CA LYS A 102 -17.53 4.09 -8.15
C LYS A 102 -16.62 4.44 -9.32
N SER A 103 -15.67 5.37 -9.11
CA SER A 103 -14.78 5.80 -10.18
C SER A 103 -13.70 4.77 -10.47
N MET A 104 -13.37 3.92 -9.50
CA MET A 104 -12.24 3.00 -9.57
C MET A 104 -10.95 3.73 -9.94
N ASN A 105 -10.83 4.98 -9.50
CA ASN A 105 -9.63 5.79 -9.71
C ASN A 105 -9.43 6.67 -8.49
N VAL A 106 -8.35 6.43 -7.74
CA VAL A 106 -8.15 7.09 -6.47
C VAL A 106 -7.93 8.60 -6.64
N LYS A 107 -7.30 9.01 -7.73
CA LYS A 107 -7.06 10.44 -7.95
C LYS A 107 -8.35 11.18 -8.27
N GLU A 108 -9.26 10.53 -8.99
CA GLU A 108 -10.58 11.11 -9.23
C GLU A 108 -11.38 11.21 -7.94
N ASP A 109 -11.26 10.22 -7.06
CA ASP A 109 -11.93 10.25 -5.78
C ASP A 109 -11.44 11.42 -4.93
N LEU A 110 -10.13 11.64 -4.90
CA LEU A 110 -9.56 12.75 -4.14
C LEU A 110 -10.02 14.09 -4.72
N LYS A 111 -10.08 14.19 -6.03
CA LYS A 111 -10.55 15.39 -6.67
C LYS A 111 -12.01 15.67 -6.33
N SER A 112 -12.85 14.64 -6.35
CA SER A 112 -14.27 14.80 -6.05
C SER A 112 -14.51 15.24 -4.61
N LEU A 113 -13.58 14.96 -3.72
CA LEU A 113 -13.63 15.37 -2.33
C LEU A 113 -12.85 16.66 -2.07
N ASP A 114 -12.43 17.33 -3.13
CA ASP A 114 -11.71 18.60 -3.07
C ASP A 114 -10.38 18.48 -2.33
N TYR A 115 -9.67 17.37 -2.57
CA TYR A 115 -8.32 17.13 -2.04
C TYR A 115 -8.24 17.33 -0.53
N PRO A 116 -8.92 16.47 0.23
CA PRO A 116 -8.92 16.59 1.69
C PRO A 116 -7.54 16.41 2.28
N ASP A 117 -7.33 16.93 3.49
CA ASP A 117 -6.07 16.73 4.21
C ASP A 117 -5.89 15.28 4.62
N GLY A 118 -6.99 14.61 4.89
CA GLY A 118 -6.97 13.20 5.20
C GLY A 118 -8.31 12.58 4.89
N LEU A 119 -8.31 11.28 4.64
CA LEU A 119 -9.52 10.57 4.29
C LEU A 119 -9.65 9.31 5.11
N GLY A 120 -10.69 9.24 5.91
CA GLY A 120 -11.05 8.03 6.62
C GLY A 120 -11.95 7.19 5.73
N ILE A 121 -11.67 5.91 5.65
CA ILE A 121 -12.43 5.01 4.80
C ILE A 121 -13.21 4.06 5.69
N TYR A 122 -14.53 4.02 5.48
CA TYR A 122 -15.37 3.10 6.21
C TYR A 122 -15.09 1.68 5.77
N TRP A 123 -14.89 0.83 6.73
CA TRP A 123 -14.80 -0.59 6.48
C TRP A 123 -16.18 -1.14 6.29
N ARG A 124 -16.30 -1.92 5.25
CA ARG A 124 -17.53 -2.62 5.00
C ARG A 124 -17.20 -4.06 4.74
N ILE A 125 -17.76 -4.96 5.52
CA ILE A 125 -17.49 -6.39 5.39
C ILE A 125 -18.61 -7.00 4.58
N TYR A 126 -18.26 -7.55 3.42
CA TYR A 126 -19.21 -8.18 2.53
C TYR A 126 -19.05 -9.68 2.55
N GLY A 127 -20.17 -10.37 2.39
CA GLY A 127 -20.15 -11.80 2.21
C GLY A 127 -19.49 -12.55 3.32
N LYS A 128 -19.21 -11.88 4.37
CA LYS A 128 -18.59 -12.50 5.43
C LYS A 128 -19.58 -13.13 6.23
N SER A 129 -19.50 -14.14 6.25
CA SER A 129 -20.56 -14.67 6.89
C SER A 129 -20.04 -15.33 8.02
#